data_24ea99af400f49866385ee482d230b0f
#
_entry.id   24ea99af400f49866385ee482d230b0f
#
_cell.length_a   1.000
_cell.length_b   1.000
_cell.length_c   1.000
_cell.angle_alpha   90.00
_cell.angle_beta   90.00
_cell.angle_gamma   90.00
#
_symmetry.space_group_name_H-M   'P 1'
#
loop_
_entity.id
_entity.type
_entity.pdbx_description
1 polymer ?
#
loop_
_entity_poly.entity_id
_entity_poly.type
_entity_poly.pdbx_seq_one_letter_code
_entity_poly.pdbx_strand_id
1 'polypeptide(L)'
;MSELSFGLDTFGDVTLDPATGEPLGHPQVLRNIVEQGVLAEQVGVDVFNIGEHHRADFAVTSPEMVLAAIAARTERITLGTAVTVLSSDDPVRLYERFATLDALSNGRAEITLGRGSFTESFPLFGYDLADYDQLFSEKVDLWAALQGEQAVTWDRGTHRPALRGARVFPNTERGSIPTWIGVGGSPESVVRAARYGFPLTIAIIGGEPARFAPFTDLYRRALTELEQPALPIAVHSPGFVADSDDEAREALYPHFTESRTRIGAERGWGPPTRAQYDAEVDHGALFVGSPETVARRIADAVRALGIQRFDLKYSNGAMPHAQLMRSIELYGTRVVPRVRELLADAPVTA
;
A
#
# COMPACT_ATOMS: atom_id res chain seq x y z
N MET A 1 -4.17 -23.24 0.31
CA MET A 1 -4.47 -21.79 0.29
C MET A 1 -3.33 -21.12 1.03
N SER A 2 -2.75 -20.05 0.51
CA SER A 2 -1.77 -19.25 1.28
C SER A 2 -2.45 -18.73 2.55
N GLU A 3 -1.71 -18.72 3.66
CA GLU A 3 -2.19 -18.14 4.91
C GLU A 3 -2.53 -16.66 4.69
N LEU A 4 -3.64 -16.18 5.28
CA LEU A 4 -4.05 -14.78 5.20
C LEU A 4 -3.06 -13.90 5.95
N SER A 5 -2.47 -12.92 5.26
CA SER A 5 -1.55 -11.96 5.84
C SER A 5 -2.19 -10.60 6.10
N PHE A 6 -1.65 -9.88 7.09
CA PHE A 6 -2.14 -8.59 7.52
C PHE A 6 -1.02 -7.56 7.49
N GLY A 7 -1.26 -6.49 6.75
CA GLY A 7 -0.32 -5.39 6.64
C GLY A 7 -0.82 -4.09 7.25
N LEU A 8 0.12 -3.21 7.46
CA LEU A 8 -0.10 -1.80 7.75
C LEU A 8 0.58 -0.96 6.68
N ASP A 9 -0.01 0.18 6.33
CA ASP A 9 0.65 1.12 5.45
C ASP A 9 0.46 2.58 5.85
N THR A 10 1.42 3.41 5.43
CA THR A 10 1.42 4.86 5.60
C THR A 10 2.01 5.55 4.38
N PHE A 11 1.56 6.76 4.10
CA PHE A 11 2.21 7.65 3.11
C PHE A 11 3.14 8.68 3.78
N GLY A 12 3.32 8.57 5.09
CA GLY A 12 4.07 9.54 5.87
C GLY A 12 3.32 10.85 6.05
N ASP A 13 2.02 10.78 6.32
CA ASP A 13 1.21 11.95 6.62
C ASP A 13 1.89 12.82 7.69
N VAL A 14 2.03 14.13 7.44
CA VAL A 14 2.62 15.07 8.41
C VAL A 14 1.69 15.20 9.61
N THR A 15 2.16 14.73 10.76
CA THR A 15 1.40 14.70 11.99
C THR A 15 1.57 15.97 12.82
N LEU A 16 0.67 16.22 13.78
CA LEU A 16 0.75 17.38 14.66
C LEU A 16 1.63 17.10 15.89
N ASP A 17 2.35 18.12 16.33
CA ASP A 17 2.96 18.14 17.65
C ASP A 17 1.84 18.31 18.71
N PRO A 18 1.67 17.36 19.63
CA PRO A 18 0.60 17.42 20.62
C PRO A 18 0.75 18.59 21.64
N ALA A 19 1.95 19.13 21.78
CA ALA A 19 2.21 20.24 22.70
C ALA A 19 1.84 21.61 22.12
N THR A 20 2.00 21.77 20.81
CA THR A 20 1.80 23.06 20.13
C THR A 20 0.59 23.06 19.18
N GLY A 21 0.14 21.90 18.73
CA GLY A 21 -0.86 21.73 17.67
C GLY A 21 -0.35 22.07 16.27
N GLU A 22 0.93 22.38 16.13
CA GLU A 22 1.55 22.71 14.84
C GLU A 22 2.04 21.44 14.11
N PRO A 23 2.14 21.46 12.77
CA PRO A 23 2.69 20.36 12.00
C PRO A 23 4.15 20.05 12.43
N LEU A 24 4.46 18.77 12.62
CA LEU A 24 5.83 18.32 12.82
C LEU A 24 6.66 18.52 11.54
N GLY A 25 7.93 18.82 11.71
CA GLY A 25 8.87 18.83 10.59
C GLY A 25 9.04 17.42 9.97
N HIS A 26 9.20 17.32 8.65
CA HIS A 26 9.41 16.06 7.93
C HIS A 26 10.49 15.16 8.57
N PRO A 27 11.64 15.66 9.06
CA PRO A 27 12.63 14.80 9.72
C PRO A 27 12.10 14.06 10.94
N GLN A 28 11.20 14.68 11.72
CA GLN A 28 10.60 14.01 12.87
C GLN A 28 9.55 12.98 12.43
N VAL A 29 8.74 13.31 11.44
CA VAL A 29 7.76 12.36 10.87
C VAL A 29 8.46 11.11 10.34
N LEU A 30 9.58 11.24 9.62
CA LEU A 30 10.36 10.11 9.12
C LEU A 30 10.89 9.22 10.26
N ARG A 31 11.40 9.81 11.36
CA ARG A 31 11.83 9.05 12.54
C ARG A 31 10.66 8.30 13.18
N ASN A 32 9.51 8.96 13.30
CA ASN A 32 8.29 8.36 13.84
C ASN A 32 7.82 7.14 13.01
N ILE A 33 7.91 7.21 11.67
CA ILE A 33 7.57 6.08 10.79
C ILE A 33 8.48 4.88 11.03
N VAL A 34 9.77 5.11 11.27
CA VAL A 34 10.69 4.00 11.63
C VAL A 34 10.26 3.34 12.95
N GLU A 35 9.85 4.11 13.95
CA GLU A 35 9.33 3.58 15.22
C GLU A 35 8.02 2.80 15.01
N GLN A 36 7.13 3.31 14.16
CA GLN A 36 5.87 2.65 13.78
C GLN A 36 6.11 1.29 13.12
N GLY A 37 7.06 1.21 12.17
CA GLY A 37 7.42 -0.04 11.50
C GLY A 37 8.05 -1.07 12.45
N VAL A 38 8.87 -0.62 13.39
CA VAL A 38 9.43 -1.49 14.45
C VAL A 38 8.35 -2.00 15.39
N LEU A 39 7.41 -1.14 15.81
CA LEU A 39 6.27 -1.56 16.62
C LEU A 39 5.39 -2.57 15.89
N ALA A 40 5.14 -2.36 14.60
CA ALA A 40 4.33 -3.27 13.78
C ALA A 40 4.87 -4.72 13.85
N GLU A 41 6.19 -4.92 13.74
CA GLU A 41 6.78 -6.24 13.94
C GLU A 41 6.59 -6.77 15.36
N GLN A 42 6.79 -5.92 16.36
CA GLN A 42 6.68 -6.33 17.78
C GLN A 42 5.28 -6.83 18.13
N VAL A 43 4.26 -6.26 17.50
CA VAL A 43 2.86 -6.64 17.75
C VAL A 43 2.33 -7.70 16.77
N GLY A 44 3.19 -8.27 15.92
CA GLY A 44 2.87 -9.41 15.09
C GLY A 44 2.17 -9.10 13.77
N VAL A 45 2.35 -7.90 13.23
CA VAL A 45 1.93 -7.53 11.86
C VAL A 45 2.87 -8.20 10.85
N ASP A 46 2.31 -8.74 9.76
CA ASP A 46 3.05 -9.51 8.78
C ASP A 46 3.81 -8.63 7.77
N VAL A 47 3.26 -7.45 7.43
CA VAL A 47 3.77 -6.57 6.39
C VAL A 47 3.68 -5.11 6.80
N PHE A 48 4.72 -4.33 6.48
CA PHE A 48 4.71 -2.88 6.63
C PHE A 48 5.05 -2.21 5.31
N ASN A 49 4.10 -1.43 4.80
CA ASN A 49 4.22 -0.75 3.51
C ASN A 49 4.34 0.76 3.67
N ILE A 50 5.10 1.36 2.77
CA ILE A 50 5.24 2.82 2.72
C ILE A 50 4.94 3.29 1.29
N GLY A 51 3.97 4.20 1.15
CA GLY A 51 3.72 4.91 -0.11
C GLY A 51 4.58 6.17 -0.22
N GLU A 52 4.64 6.74 -1.43
CA GLU A 52 5.39 7.96 -1.71
C GLU A 52 4.48 9.07 -2.21
N HIS A 53 4.77 10.30 -1.76
CA HIS A 53 4.21 11.53 -2.28
C HIS A 53 5.23 12.66 -2.22
N HIS A 54 5.29 13.50 -3.25
CA HIS A 54 6.21 14.62 -3.36
C HIS A 54 5.48 15.94 -3.04
N ARG A 55 4.89 16.01 -1.82
CA ARG A 55 4.01 17.09 -1.37
C ARG A 55 4.37 17.53 0.05
N ALA A 56 4.01 18.75 0.40
CA ALA A 56 4.29 19.28 1.74
C ALA A 56 3.56 18.57 2.88
N ASP A 57 2.43 17.91 2.59
CA ASP A 57 1.59 17.21 3.54
C ASP A 57 2.01 15.73 3.78
N PHE A 58 3.04 15.26 3.06
CA PHE A 58 3.62 13.93 3.23
C PHE A 58 5.16 14.02 3.36
N ALA A 59 5.72 13.26 4.28
CA ALA A 59 7.15 13.29 4.54
C ALA A 59 7.96 12.28 3.71
N VAL A 60 7.31 11.25 3.15
CA VAL A 60 8.00 10.16 2.44
C VAL A 60 8.03 10.43 0.95
N THR A 61 9.27 10.55 0.42
CA THR A 61 9.57 10.68 -1.01
C THR A 61 10.48 9.57 -1.53
N SER A 62 11.08 8.80 -0.63
CA SER A 62 12.01 7.70 -0.92
C SER A 62 11.72 6.57 0.06
N PRO A 63 10.66 5.80 -0.16
CA PRO A 63 10.19 4.78 0.79
C PRO A 63 11.26 3.74 1.11
N GLU A 64 12.07 3.32 0.13
CA GLU A 64 13.12 2.33 0.31
C GLU A 64 14.20 2.73 1.36
N MET A 65 14.44 4.03 1.52
CA MET A 65 15.37 4.52 2.54
C MET A 65 14.80 4.38 3.96
N VAL A 66 13.51 4.62 4.13
CA VAL A 66 12.81 4.44 5.41
C VAL A 66 12.67 2.96 5.71
N LEU A 67 12.33 2.14 4.72
CA LEU A 67 12.26 0.68 4.83
C LEU A 67 13.61 0.08 5.22
N ALA A 68 14.74 0.58 4.68
CA ALA A 68 16.08 0.15 5.08
C ALA A 68 16.38 0.46 6.55
N ALA A 69 15.94 1.61 7.06
CA ALA A 69 16.08 1.95 8.47
C ALA A 69 15.23 1.03 9.38
N ILE A 70 14.04 0.63 8.94
CA ILE A 70 13.21 -0.37 9.62
C ILE A 70 13.85 -1.75 9.53
N ALA A 71 14.36 -2.15 8.36
CA ALA A 71 15.03 -3.43 8.14
C ALA A 71 16.16 -3.68 9.12
N ALA A 72 16.96 -2.64 9.42
CA ALA A 72 18.07 -2.70 10.36
C ALA A 72 17.64 -2.90 11.83
N ARG A 73 16.36 -2.78 12.16
CA ARG A 73 15.78 -2.86 13.50
C ARG A 73 14.72 -3.96 13.66
N THR A 74 14.51 -4.76 12.61
CA THR A 74 13.49 -5.81 12.52
C THR A 74 14.06 -7.07 11.89
N GLU A 75 13.42 -8.23 12.10
CA GLU A 75 13.94 -9.53 11.65
C GLU A 75 12.93 -10.33 10.78
N ARG A 76 11.61 -10.06 10.89
CA ARG A 76 10.57 -10.90 10.31
C ARG A 76 9.62 -10.18 9.38
N ILE A 77 9.24 -8.95 9.72
CA ILE A 77 8.22 -8.20 8.98
C ILE A 77 8.64 -7.99 7.52
N THR A 78 7.73 -8.26 6.60
CA THR A 78 7.92 -7.94 5.18
C THR A 78 7.85 -6.43 4.99
N LEU A 79 8.73 -5.91 4.15
CA LEU A 79 8.94 -4.48 3.94
C LEU A 79 8.60 -4.12 2.49
N GLY A 80 7.50 -3.39 2.31
CA GLY A 80 6.95 -3.12 0.98
C GLY A 80 6.58 -1.67 0.73
N THR A 81 6.03 -1.43 -0.44
CA THR A 81 5.50 -0.11 -0.81
C THR A 81 3.99 -0.13 -1.12
N ALA A 82 3.33 1.02 -0.93
CA ALA A 82 1.90 1.16 -1.17
C ALA A 82 1.50 2.56 -1.71
N VAL A 83 2.02 2.96 -2.89
CA VAL A 83 2.77 2.24 -3.93
C VAL A 83 4.08 2.95 -4.21
N THR A 84 5.01 2.32 -4.95
CA THR A 84 6.05 3.03 -5.70
C THR A 84 5.44 3.59 -6.98
N VAL A 85 5.61 4.89 -7.23
CA VAL A 85 5.10 5.57 -8.43
C VAL A 85 6.05 5.32 -9.61
N LEU A 86 5.93 4.13 -10.22
CA LEU A 86 6.83 3.69 -11.28
C LEU A 86 6.81 4.62 -12.51
N SER A 87 5.68 5.31 -12.77
CA SER A 87 5.55 6.24 -13.89
C SER A 87 6.64 7.32 -13.90
N SER A 88 7.09 7.78 -12.73
CA SER A 88 8.08 8.83 -12.58
C SER A 88 9.47 8.35 -12.11
N ASP A 89 9.70 7.04 -11.99
CA ASP A 89 11.00 6.46 -11.61
C ASP A 89 11.66 5.68 -12.76
N ASP A 90 12.96 5.41 -12.69
CA ASP A 90 13.67 4.53 -13.61
C ASP A 90 13.66 3.08 -13.10
N PRO A 91 13.14 2.11 -13.86
CA PRO A 91 13.02 0.72 -13.41
C PRO A 91 14.35 0.07 -13.03
N VAL A 92 15.46 0.42 -13.69
CA VAL A 92 16.79 -0.13 -13.36
C VAL A 92 17.25 0.40 -12.02
N ARG A 93 17.13 1.73 -11.81
CA ARG A 93 17.52 2.34 -10.55
C ARG A 93 16.65 1.85 -9.39
N LEU A 94 15.37 1.66 -9.66
CA LEU A 94 14.42 1.11 -8.69
C LEU A 94 14.79 -0.34 -8.32
N TYR A 95 15.13 -1.17 -9.32
CA TYR A 95 15.59 -2.55 -9.08
C TYR A 95 16.86 -2.57 -8.19
N GLU A 96 17.85 -1.74 -8.48
CA GLU A 96 19.09 -1.63 -7.68
C GLU A 96 18.79 -1.29 -6.21
N ARG A 97 17.86 -0.34 -5.97
CA ARG A 97 17.46 0.06 -4.61
C ARG A 97 16.73 -1.05 -3.87
N PHE A 98 15.79 -1.74 -4.53
CA PHE A 98 15.05 -2.84 -3.91
C PHE A 98 15.88 -4.10 -3.75
N ALA A 99 16.76 -4.43 -4.67
CA ALA A 99 17.72 -5.52 -4.50
C ALA A 99 18.69 -5.25 -3.34
N THR A 100 19.09 -3.99 -3.14
CA THR A 100 19.89 -3.59 -1.96
C THR A 100 19.07 -3.74 -0.66
N LEU A 101 17.81 -3.30 -0.65
CA LEU A 101 16.91 -3.47 0.50
C LEU A 101 16.67 -4.96 0.81
N ASP A 102 16.49 -5.78 -0.22
CA ASP A 102 16.30 -7.23 -0.11
C ASP A 102 17.50 -7.89 0.58
N ALA A 103 18.71 -7.58 0.12
CA ALA A 103 19.95 -8.07 0.73
C ALA A 103 20.10 -7.60 2.20
N LEU A 104 19.87 -6.31 2.50
CA LEU A 104 19.96 -5.76 3.84
C LEU A 104 18.92 -6.31 4.81
N SER A 105 17.76 -6.75 4.30
CA SER A 105 16.66 -7.29 5.06
C SER A 105 16.64 -8.83 5.13
N ASN A 106 17.62 -9.54 4.54
CA ASN A 106 17.62 -11.00 4.39
C ASN A 106 16.36 -11.52 3.65
N GLY A 107 16.05 -10.94 2.48
CA GLY A 107 14.99 -11.39 1.60
C GLY A 107 13.58 -10.98 2.02
N ARG A 108 13.41 -9.90 2.80
CA ARG A 108 12.09 -9.41 3.26
C ARG A 108 11.52 -8.27 2.43
N ALA A 109 12.22 -7.82 1.40
CA ALA A 109 11.72 -6.76 0.54
C ALA A 109 10.63 -7.26 -0.43
N GLU A 110 9.63 -6.44 -0.65
CA GLU A 110 8.67 -6.56 -1.74
C GLU A 110 8.33 -5.17 -2.29
N ILE A 111 7.69 -5.10 -3.44
CA ILE A 111 7.29 -3.83 -4.04
C ILE A 111 5.86 -3.90 -4.59
N THR A 112 5.08 -2.86 -4.36
CA THR A 112 3.83 -2.63 -5.08
C THR A 112 4.02 -1.49 -6.06
N LEU A 113 3.90 -1.78 -7.35
CA LEU A 113 4.03 -0.82 -8.42
C LEU A 113 2.68 -0.17 -8.74
N GLY A 114 2.66 1.15 -8.81
CA GLY A 114 1.48 1.92 -9.15
C GLY A 114 1.77 3.06 -10.10
N ARG A 115 0.70 3.61 -10.68
CA ARG A 115 0.79 4.80 -11.54
C ARG A 115 0.86 6.11 -10.74
N GLY A 116 0.49 6.05 -9.46
CA GLY A 116 0.26 7.23 -8.64
C GLY A 116 -1.12 7.86 -8.92
N SER A 117 -1.81 8.26 -7.86
CA SER A 117 -3.09 8.98 -7.95
C SER A 117 -2.93 10.49 -7.91
N PHE A 118 -1.78 10.96 -7.49
CA PHE A 118 -1.34 12.34 -7.51
C PHE A 118 -0.32 12.52 -8.64
N THR A 119 -0.26 13.73 -9.20
CA THR A 119 0.50 14.01 -10.42
C THR A 119 1.73 14.88 -10.21
N GLU A 120 2.02 15.24 -8.96
CA GLU A 120 3.13 16.14 -8.59
C GLU A 120 4.51 15.62 -8.98
N SER A 121 4.69 14.31 -9.06
CA SER A 121 5.97 13.70 -9.45
C SER A 121 6.30 13.91 -10.94
N PHE A 122 5.30 14.07 -11.80
CA PHE A 122 5.53 14.24 -13.24
C PHE A 122 6.32 15.52 -13.58
N PRO A 123 5.84 16.73 -13.25
CA PRO A 123 6.62 17.94 -13.51
C PRO A 123 7.92 18.00 -12.69
N LEU A 124 7.94 17.41 -11.47
CA LEU A 124 9.12 17.40 -10.62
C LEU A 124 10.28 16.61 -11.26
N PHE A 125 9.98 15.49 -11.92
CA PHE A 125 10.97 14.62 -12.55
C PHE A 125 11.04 14.79 -14.08
N GLY A 126 10.36 15.79 -14.64
CA GLY A 126 10.44 16.15 -16.06
C GLY A 126 9.66 15.24 -16.99
N TYR A 127 8.59 14.62 -16.52
CA TYR A 127 7.68 13.83 -17.32
C TYR A 127 6.41 14.60 -17.69
N ASP A 128 5.86 14.32 -18.88
CA ASP A 128 4.59 14.87 -19.31
C ASP A 128 3.43 13.96 -18.86
N LEU A 129 2.36 14.57 -18.35
CA LEU A 129 1.13 13.84 -17.99
C LEU A 129 0.42 13.22 -19.19
N ALA A 130 0.64 13.74 -20.41
CA ALA A 130 0.13 13.13 -21.62
C ALA A 130 0.65 11.69 -21.82
N ASP A 131 1.83 11.39 -21.28
CA ASP A 131 2.48 10.08 -21.38
C ASP A 131 2.16 9.13 -20.22
N TYR A 132 1.21 9.50 -19.34
CA TYR A 132 0.89 8.81 -18.08
C TYR A 132 0.74 7.28 -18.21
N ASP A 133 -0.07 6.82 -19.15
CA ASP A 133 -0.33 5.39 -19.35
C ASP A 133 0.85 4.68 -20.06
N GLN A 134 1.50 5.37 -20.99
CA GLN A 134 2.62 4.84 -21.72
C GLN A 134 3.85 4.67 -20.83
N LEU A 135 4.19 5.68 -20.03
CA LEU A 135 5.29 5.62 -19.06
C LEU A 135 5.16 4.42 -18.13
N PHE A 136 3.98 4.21 -17.54
CA PHE A 136 3.78 3.07 -16.65
C PHE A 136 3.90 1.75 -17.39
N SER A 137 3.32 1.64 -18.58
CA SER A 137 3.32 0.39 -19.36
C SER A 137 4.72 0.00 -19.79
N GLU A 138 5.52 0.93 -20.33
CA GLU A 138 6.91 0.70 -20.72
C GLU A 138 7.78 0.31 -19.54
N LYS A 139 7.59 0.99 -18.40
CA LYS A 139 8.40 0.77 -17.19
C LYS A 139 8.06 -0.53 -16.49
N VAL A 140 6.79 -0.96 -16.47
CA VAL A 140 6.42 -2.29 -15.97
C VAL A 140 6.99 -3.39 -16.85
N ASP A 141 6.99 -3.21 -18.20
CA ASP A 141 7.59 -4.18 -19.12
C ASP A 141 9.09 -4.34 -18.87
N LEU A 142 9.81 -3.23 -18.67
CA LEU A 142 11.23 -3.29 -18.29
C LEU A 142 11.43 -3.90 -16.91
N TRP A 143 10.61 -3.52 -15.92
CA TRP A 143 10.69 -4.10 -14.57
C TRP A 143 10.52 -5.62 -14.60
N ALA A 144 9.54 -6.12 -15.36
CA ALA A 144 9.34 -7.55 -15.52
C ALA A 144 10.55 -8.24 -16.18
N ALA A 145 11.19 -7.59 -17.15
CA ALA A 145 12.40 -8.12 -17.80
C ALA A 145 13.62 -8.15 -16.84
N LEU A 146 13.66 -7.31 -15.82
CA LEU A 146 14.74 -7.30 -14.82
C LEU A 146 14.61 -8.43 -13.79
N GLN A 147 13.41 -9.01 -13.63
CA GLN A 147 13.20 -10.12 -12.71
C GLN A 147 13.93 -11.39 -13.19
N GLY A 148 14.69 -12.06 -12.50
CA GLY A 148 15.37 -13.29 -12.91
C GLY A 148 16.86 -13.13 -13.15
N GLU A 149 17.42 -11.94 -12.89
CA GLU A 149 18.87 -11.67 -12.78
C GLU A 149 19.72 -12.04 -14.01
N GLN A 150 19.08 -12.14 -15.18
CA GLN A 150 19.75 -12.42 -16.44
C GLN A 150 20.19 -11.12 -17.14
N ALA A 151 21.05 -11.25 -18.14
CA ALA A 151 21.39 -10.13 -19.01
C ALA A 151 20.14 -9.67 -19.79
N VAL A 152 19.76 -8.42 -19.62
CA VAL A 152 18.54 -7.83 -20.19
C VAL A 152 18.85 -7.13 -21.51
N THR A 153 18.12 -7.49 -22.56
CA THR A 153 18.01 -6.72 -23.79
C THR A 153 16.58 -6.22 -23.89
N TRP A 154 16.40 -4.90 -23.91
CA TRP A 154 15.09 -4.25 -23.91
C TRP A 154 15.15 -2.97 -24.77
N ASP A 155 14.25 -2.84 -25.74
CA ASP A 155 14.22 -1.75 -26.72
C ASP A 155 12.80 -1.28 -27.04
N ARG A 156 11.84 -1.55 -26.16
CA ARG A 156 10.41 -1.31 -26.40
C ARG A 156 9.91 0.04 -25.90
N GLY A 157 10.76 0.83 -25.26
CA GLY A 157 10.39 2.12 -24.69
C GLY A 157 10.73 3.29 -25.60
N THR A 158 9.94 4.34 -25.51
CA THR A 158 10.21 5.65 -26.14
C THR A 158 10.79 6.65 -25.13
N HIS A 159 10.54 6.42 -23.83
CA HIS A 159 10.97 7.32 -22.73
C HIS A 159 12.28 6.89 -22.07
N ARG A 160 12.89 5.83 -22.54
CA ARG A 160 14.15 5.33 -22.01
C ARG A 160 15.00 4.70 -23.13
N PRO A 161 16.34 4.94 -23.13
CA PRO A 161 17.25 4.25 -24.06
C PRO A 161 17.21 2.73 -23.89
N ALA A 162 17.44 2.03 -25.01
CA ALA A 162 17.51 0.57 -25.04
C ALA A 162 18.63 0.00 -24.16
N LEU A 163 18.38 -1.15 -23.53
CA LEU A 163 19.38 -1.99 -22.90
C LEU A 163 19.81 -3.08 -23.87
N ARG A 164 21.10 -3.40 -23.92
CA ARG A 164 21.68 -4.43 -24.78
C ARG A 164 22.58 -5.34 -24.00
N GLY A 165 22.06 -6.50 -23.57
CA GLY A 165 22.81 -7.46 -22.77
C GLY A 165 23.29 -6.90 -21.43
N ALA A 166 22.55 -5.95 -20.85
CA ALA A 166 22.92 -5.29 -19.61
C ALA A 166 22.62 -6.20 -18.39
N ARG A 167 23.57 -6.28 -17.48
CA ARG A 167 23.36 -6.92 -16.17
C ARG A 167 23.17 -5.83 -15.11
N VAL A 168 22.20 -6.04 -14.22
CA VAL A 168 21.87 -5.13 -13.11
C VAL A 168 22.22 -5.81 -11.80
N PHE A 169 22.75 -5.06 -10.85
CA PHE A 169 23.23 -5.54 -9.56
C PHE A 169 22.69 -4.64 -8.42
N PRO A 170 22.66 -5.13 -7.15
CA PRO A 170 23.08 -6.47 -6.71
C PRO A 170 22.10 -7.57 -7.13
N ASN A 171 22.49 -8.82 -6.96
CA ASN A 171 21.55 -9.93 -7.01
C ASN A 171 20.67 -9.92 -5.75
N THR A 172 19.49 -10.52 -5.83
CA THR A 172 18.55 -10.64 -4.73
C THR A 172 18.70 -11.96 -3.98
N GLU A 173 18.17 -12.06 -2.77
CA GLU A 173 18.23 -13.30 -1.98
C GLU A 173 17.42 -14.45 -2.60
N ARG A 174 16.41 -14.14 -3.41
CA ARG A 174 15.44 -15.12 -3.96
C ARG A 174 15.45 -15.19 -5.49
N GLY A 175 16.36 -14.49 -6.15
CA GLY A 175 16.45 -14.43 -7.62
C GLY A 175 15.45 -13.47 -8.26
N SER A 176 14.58 -12.82 -7.48
CA SER A 176 13.63 -11.79 -7.93
C SER A 176 13.08 -10.99 -6.75
N ILE A 177 12.56 -9.81 -7.02
CA ILE A 177 11.82 -9.00 -6.03
C ILE A 177 10.33 -9.34 -6.11
N PRO A 178 9.67 -9.84 -5.04
CA PRO A 178 8.22 -10.02 -5.00
C PRO A 178 7.53 -8.73 -5.38
N THR A 179 6.71 -8.78 -6.44
CA THR A 179 6.14 -7.59 -7.08
C THR A 179 4.62 -7.68 -7.12
N TRP A 180 3.94 -6.65 -6.65
CA TRP A 180 2.49 -6.47 -6.73
C TRP A 180 2.15 -5.33 -7.69
N ILE A 181 0.96 -5.34 -8.26
CA ILE A 181 0.41 -4.21 -9.02
C ILE A 181 -0.75 -3.58 -8.24
N GLY A 182 -0.60 -2.30 -7.92
CA GLY A 182 -1.64 -1.50 -7.29
C GLY A 182 -2.69 -1.02 -8.31
N VAL A 183 -3.97 -1.27 -8.02
CA VAL A 183 -5.10 -0.93 -8.88
C VAL A 183 -6.18 -0.19 -8.10
N GLY A 184 -6.56 0.99 -8.56
CA GLY A 184 -7.62 1.81 -7.95
C GLY A 184 -9.00 1.67 -8.59
N GLY A 185 -9.23 0.70 -9.50
CA GLY A 185 -10.54 0.50 -10.15
C GLY A 185 -10.53 0.53 -11.68
N SER A 186 -9.38 0.31 -12.33
CA SER A 186 -9.27 0.18 -13.80
C SER A 186 -9.21 -1.31 -14.19
N PRO A 187 -10.18 -1.83 -14.97
CA PRO A 187 -10.16 -3.21 -15.46
C PRO A 187 -8.89 -3.53 -16.25
N GLU A 188 -8.39 -2.58 -17.05
CA GLU A 188 -7.17 -2.74 -17.85
C GLU A 188 -5.94 -2.97 -16.96
N SER A 189 -5.88 -2.32 -15.81
CA SER A 189 -4.79 -2.51 -14.85
C SER A 189 -4.87 -3.86 -14.15
N VAL A 190 -6.06 -4.40 -13.92
CA VAL A 190 -6.28 -5.76 -13.40
C VAL A 190 -5.75 -6.79 -14.39
N VAL A 191 -6.13 -6.69 -15.67
CA VAL A 191 -5.66 -7.59 -16.73
C VAL A 191 -4.14 -7.45 -16.93
N ARG A 192 -3.59 -6.24 -16.79
CA ARG A 192 -2.13 -6.02 -16.85
C ARG A 192 -1.39 -6.79 -15.75
N ALA A 193 -1.87 -6.74 -14.51
CA ALA A 193 -1.27 -7.52 -13.42
C ALA A 193 -1.23 -9.03 -13.75
N ALA A 194 -2.35 -9.58 -14.22
CA ALA A 194 -2.42 -10.98 -14.63
C ALA A 194 -1.46 -11.32 -15.79
N ARG A 195 -1.32 -10.42 -16.77
CA ARG A 195 -0.44 -10.62 -17.92
C ARG A 195 1.04 -10.75 -17.56
N TYR A 196 1.49 -9.98 -16.56
CA TYR A 196 2.87 -10.07 -16.07
C TYR A 196 3.06 -11.15 -15.00
N GLY A 197 2.00 -11.85 -14.58
CA GLY A 197 2.08 -12.83 -13.50
C GLY A 197 2.40 -12.17 -12.15
N PHE A 198 1.93 -10.95 -11.92
CA PHE A 198 2.11 -10.22 -10.65
C PHE A 198 0.84 -10.26 -9.82
N PRO A 199 0.94 -10.54 -8.50
CA PRO A 199 -0.14 -10.34 -7.54
C PRO A 199 -0.82 -8.98 -7.64
N LEU A 200 -2.11 -8.93 -7.28
CA LEU A 200 -2.96 -7.75 -7.39
C LEU A 200 -3.20 -7.12 -6.02
N THR A 201 -2.99 -5.81 -5.89
CA THR A 201 -3.45 -5.02 -4.74
C THR A 201 -4.55 -4.07 -5.17
N ILE A 202 -5.75 -4.21 -4.61
CA ILE A 202 -6.88 -3.32 -4.89
C ILE A 202 -6.93 -2.22 -3.82
N ALA A 203 -6.81 -0.97 -4.25
CA ALA A 203 -6.95 0.19 -3.38
C ALA A 203 -8.43 0.58 -3.26
N ILE A 204 -9.04 0.24 -2.12
CA ILE A 204 -10.44 0.58 -1.80
C ILE A 204 -10.41 1.81 -0.88
N ILE A 205 -10.48 3.00 -1.47
CA ILE A 205 -10.39 4.29 -0.78
C ILE A 205 -11.74 5.00 -0.61
N GLY A 206 -12.83 4.35 -0.99
CA GLY A 206 -14.21 4.86 -0.87
C GLY A 206 -15.24 3.84 -1.34
N GLY A 207 -16.40 3.84 -0.68
CA GLY A 207 -17.50 2.93 -0.96
C GLY A 207 -17.33 1.53 -0.36
N GLU A 208 -18.38 0.75 -0.42
CA GLU A 208 -18.46 -0.59 0.18
C GLU A 208 -17.45 -1.56 -0.47
N PRO A 209 -16.63 -2.30 0.32
CA PRO A 209 -15.63 -3.22 -0.21
C PRO A 209 -16.19 -4.29 -1.16
N ALA A 210 -17.37 -4.84 -0.89
CA ALA A 210 -18.00 -5.87 -1.73
C ALA A 210 -18.21 -5.45 -3.19
N ARG A 211 -18.31 -4.14 -3.46
CA ARG A 211 -18.44 -3.59 -4.82
C ARG A 211 -17.22 -3.85 -5.70
N PHE A 212 -16.10 -4.22 -5.10
CA PHE A 212 -14.86 -4.53 -5.82
C PHE A 212 -14.73 -6.01 -6.20
N ALA A 213 -15.69 -6.87 -5.84
CA ALA A 213 -15.70 -8.28 -6.25
C ALA A 213 -15.56 -8.49 -7.78
N PRO A 214 -16.17 -7.68 -8.66
CA PRO A 214 -15.95 -7.81 -10.10
C PRO A 214 -14.47 -7.71 -10.53
N PHE A 215 -13.64 -6.94 -9.81
CA PHE A 215 -12.20 -6.84 -10.11
C PHE A 215 -11.42 -8.08 -9.68
N THR A 216 -11.75 -8.67 -8.52
CA THR A 216 -11.13 -9.92 -8.07
C THR A 216 -11.52 -11.08 -8.99
N ASP A 217 -12.76 -11.12 -9.46
CA ASP A 217 -13.25 -12.11 -10.42
C ASP A 217 -12.61 -11.93 -11.80
N LEU A 218 -12.49 -10.69 -12.26
CA LEU A 218 -11.78 -10.38 -13.51
C LEU A 218 -10.33 -10.85 -13.44
N TYR A 219 -9.64 -10.59 -12.33
CA TYR A 219 -8.25 -11.02 -12.15
C TYR A 219 -8.09 -12.54 -12.21
N ARG A 220 -8.94 -13.29 -11.49
CA ARG A 220 -8.93 -14.75 -11.49
C ARG A 220 -9.19 -15.33 -12.88
N ARG A 221 -10.17 -14.78 -13.62
CA ARG A 221 -10.43 -15.16 -15.00
C ARG A 221 -9.26 -14.87 -15.93
N ALA A 222 -8.68 -13.65 -15.80
CA ALA A 222 -7.53 -13.26 -16.61
C ALA A 222 -6.30 -14.17 -16.36
N LEU A 223 -6.02 -14.56 -15.12
CA LEU A 223 -4.98 -15.54 -14.81
C LEU A 223 -5.24 -16.88 -15.52
N THR A 224 -6.49 -17.37 -15.48
CA THR A 224 -6.87 -18.62 -16.13
C THR A 224 -6.71 -18.55 -17.64
N GLU A 225 -7.21 -17.47 -18.28
CA GLU A 225 -7.13 -17.26 -19.73
C GLU A 225 -5.68 -17.07 -20.22
N LEU A 226 -4.80 -16.54 -19.38
CA LEU A 226 -3.38 -16.33 -19.67
C LEU A 226 -2.50 -17.51 -19.22
N GLU A 227 -3.10 -18.62 -18.78
CA GLU A 227 -2.41 -19.82 -18.28
C GLU A 227 -1.42 -19.52 -17.14
N GLN A 228 -1.70 -18.47 -16.33
CA GLN A 228 -0.93 -18.13 -15.15
C GLN A 228 -1.39 -18.95 -13.94
N PRO A 229 -0.50 -19.21 -12.98
CA PRO A 229 -0.90 -19.83 -11.71
C PRO A 229 -1.86 -18.92 -10.93
N ALA A 230 -2.61 -19.49 -9.99
CA ALA A 230 -3.40 -18.70 -9.06
C ALA A 230 -2.47 -17.84 -8.19
N LEU A 231 -2.65 -16.53 -8.23
CA LEU A 231 -1.85 -15.55 -7.51
C LEU A 231 -2.70 -14.86 -6.43
N PRO A 232 -2.09 -14.41 -5.33
CA PRO A 232 -2.81 -13.75 -4.25
C PRO A 232 -3.35 -12.38 -4.67
N ILE A 233 -4.43 -11.99 -3.99
CA ILE A 233 -5.04 -10.67 -4.09
C ILE A 233 -4.96 -10.01 -2.72
N ALA A 234 -4.49 -8.76 -2.68
CA ALA A 234 -4.50 -7.89 -1.51
C ALA A 234 -5.55 -6.80 -1.65
N VAL A 235 -6.00 -6.29 -0.51
CA VAL A 235 -6.79 -5.06 -0.41
C VAL A 235 -6.06 -4.07 0.49
N HIS A 236 -6.00 -2.83 0.04
CA HIS A 236 -5.57 -1.66 0.80
C HIS A 236 -6.79 -0.79 1.09
N SER A 237 -7.02 -0.46 2.36
CA SER A 237 -8.12 0.44 2.77
C SER A 237 -7.72 1.32 3.95
N PRO A 238 -8.20 2.58 4.00
CA PRO A 238 -7.95 3.45 5.14
C PRO A 238 -8.71 3.00 6.40
N GLY A 239 -8.11 3.22 7.56
CA GLY A 239 -8.77 2.91 8.82
C GLY A 239 -8.04 3.48 10.03
N PHE A 240 -8.63 3.27 11.21
CA PHE A 240 -8.09 3.66 12.49
C PHE A 240 -8.72 2.85 13.61
N VAL A 241 -7.90 2.32 14.52
CA VAL A 241 -8.36 1.50 15.65
C VAL A 241 -8.12 2.25 16.95
N ALA A 242 -9.16 2.36 17.79
CA ALA A 242 -9.06 2.87 19.16
C ALA A 242 -9.72 1.91 20.15
N ASP A 243 -9.72 2.25 21.42
CA ASP A 243 -10.26 1.36 22.47
C ASP A 243 -11.79 1.20 22.39
N SER A 244 -12.49 2.15 21.76
CA SER A 244 -13.94 2.08 21.48
C SER A 244 -14.29 2.63 20.10
N ASP A 245 -15.51 2.31 19.62
CA ASP A 245 -16.01 2.78 18.33
C ASP A 245 -16.17 4.32 18.32
N ASP A 246 -16.71 4.88 19.41
CA ASP A 246 -16.91 6.31 19.55
C ASP A 246 -15.57 7.07 19.58
N GLU A 247 -14.60 6.56 20.33
CA GLU A 247 -13.26 7.15 20.40
C GLU A 247 -12.59 7.14 19.03
N ALA A 248 -12.60 6.02 18.31
CA ALA A 248 -12.02 5.91 16.99
C ALA A 248 -12.64 6.89 15.99
N ARG A 249 -13.97 6.97 16.00
CA ARG A 249 -14.75 7.82 15.12
C ARG A 249 -14.49 9.30 15.36
N GLU A 250 -14.48 9.73 16.62
CA GLU A 250 -14.28 11.13 16.97
C GLU A 250 -12.81 11.55 16.81
N ALA A 251 -11.86 10.67 17.11
CA ALA A 251 -10.44 10.97 16.93
C ALA A 251 -10.04 11.14 15.45
N LEU A 252 -10.57 10.30 14.56
CA LEU A 252 -10.23 10.38 13.14
C LEU A 252 -10.94 11.51 12.40
N TYR A 253 -12.18 11.84 12.77
CA TYR A 253 -13.04 12.76 12.02
C TYR A 253 -12.40 14.09 11.61
N PRO A 254 -11.77 14.87 12.54
CA PRO A 254 -11.19 16.17 12.19
C PRO A 254 -10.04 16.00 11.17
N HIS A 255 -9.17 15.03 11.35
CA HIS A 255 -8.00 14.79 10.49
C HIS A 255 -8.39 14.28 9.11
N PHE A 256 -9.37 13.38 9.04
CA PHE A 256 -9.96 12.91 7.80
C PHE A 256 -10.60 14.06 7.01
N THR A 257 -11.40 14.88 7.70
CA THR A 257 -12.11 16.01 7.09
C THR A 257 -11.14 17.05 6.54
N GLU A 258 -10.12 17.40 7.30
CA GLU A 258 -9.08 18.35 6.86
C GLU A 258 -8.34 17.83 5.62
N SER A 259 -7.85 16.59 5.68
CA SER A 259 -7.14 15.95 4.56
C SER A 259 -8.01 15.85 3.31
N ARG A 260 -9.28 15.42 3.45
CA ARG A 260 -10.22 15.33 2.33
C ARG A 260 -10.60 16.68 1.76
N THR A 261 -10.72 17.71 2.60
CA THR A 261 -10.97 19.10 2.15
C THR A 261 -9.81 19.61 1.32
N ARG A 262 -8.58 19.40 1.77
CA ARG A 262 -7.37 19.82 1.04
C ARG A 262 -7.25 19.12 -0.31
N ILE A 263 -7.36 17.80 -0.33
CA ILE A 263 -7.32 17.00 -1.58
C ILE A 263 -8.50 17.36 -2.49
N GLY A 264 -9.67 17.57 -1.90
CA GLY A 264 -10.89 17.93 -2.61
C GLY A 264 -10.78 19.27 -3.34
N ALA A 265 -10.13 20.25 -2.74
CA ALA A 265 -9.89 21.56 -3.36
C ALA A 265 -9.12 21.45 -4.68
N GLU A 266 -8.17 20.52 -4.78
CA GLU A 266 -7.41 20.26 -6.02
C GLU A 266 -8.21 19.49 -7.08
N ARG A 267 -9.24 18.75 -6.67
CA ARG A 267 -10.04 17.85 -7.52
C ARG A 267 -11.47 18.38 -7.79
N GLY A 268 -11.79 19.57 -7.30
CA GLY A 268 -13.12 20.18 -7.45
C GLY A 268 -14.21 19.55 -6.56
N TRP A 269 -13.83 18.88 -5.45
CA TRP A 269 -14.77 18.32 -4.49
C TRP A 269 -14.96 19.27 -3.30
N GLY A 270 -16.17 19.34 -2.77
CA GLY A 270 -16.41 20.04 -1.51
C GLY A 270 -15.89 19.26 -0.28
N PRO A 271 -15.80 19.93 0.88
CA PRO A 271 -15.45 19.26 2.13
C PRO A 271 -16.50 18.20 2.47
N PRO A 272 -16.07 17.03 3.03
CA PRO A 272 -16.99 15.99 3.42
C PRO A 272 -17.85 16.46 4.61
N THR A 273 -19.13 16.14 4.61
CA THR A 273 -20.00 16.34 5.76
C THR A 273 -19.80 15.22 6.80
N ARG A 274 -20.23 15.48 8.04
CA ARG A 274 -20.23 14.44 9.09
C ARG A 274 -21.02 13.20 8.65
N ALA A 275 -22.19 13.38 8.04
CA ALA A 275 -22.99 12.25 7.57
C ALA A 275 -22.30 11.41 6.47
N GLN A 276 -21.54 12.05 5.59
CA GLN A 276 -20.72 11.33 4.60
C GLN A 276 -19.59 10.55 5.24
N TYR A 277 -18.90 11.14 6.23
CA TYR A 277 -17.87 10.43 7.00
C TYR A 277 -18.48 9.23 7.74
N ASP A 278 -19.57 9.43 8.48
CA ASP A 278 -20.24 8.35 9.20
C ASP A 278 -20.69 7.22 8.27
N ALA A 279 -21.22 7.52 7.09
CA ALA A 279 -21.58 6.53 6.08
C ALA A 279 -20.38 5.73 5.57
N GLU A 280 -19.22 6.37 5.37
CA GLU A 280 -17.99 5.68 4.99
C GLU A 280 -17.45 4.79 6.14
N VAL A 281 -17.61 5.21 7.40
CA VAL A 281 -17.27 4.39 8.57
C VAL A 281 -18.23 3.22 8.72
N ASP A 282 -19.54 3.42 8.56
CA ASP A 282 -20.53 2.38 8.80
C ASP A 282 -20.57 1.32 7.67
N HIS A 283 -20.46 1.76 6.42
CA HIS A 283 -20.70 0.91 5.25
C HIS A 283 -19.64 1.01 4.15
N GLY A 284 -18.75 2.02 4.22
CA GLY A 284 -17.78 2.31 3.16
C GLY A 284 -16.40 1.71 3.41
N ALA A 285 -15.39 2.41 2.90
CA ALA A 285 -13.99 1.97 2.91
C ALA A 285 -13.23 2.33 4.20
N LEU A 286 -13.82 3.10 5.14
CA LEU A 286 -13.15 3.49 6.37
C LEU A 286 -13.30 2.38 7.45
N PHE A 287 -12.24 1.62 7.68
CA PHE A 287 -12.18 0.58 8.72
C PHE A 287 -11.86 1.21 10.08
N VAL A 288 -12.84 1.89 10.68
CA VAL A 288 -12.71 2.70 11.89
C VAL A 288 -13.58 2.13 13.01
N GLY A 289 -13.00 1.97 14.20
CA GLY A 289 -13.72 1.48 15.35
C GLY A 289 -12.83 0.80 16.39
N SER A 290 -13.50 0.12 17.34
CA SER A 290 -12.89 -0.79 18.28
C SER A 290 -12.26 -2.00 17.58
N PRO A 291 -11.36 -2.75 18.23
CA PRO A 291 -10.78 -3.96 17.66
C PRO A 291 -11.82 -4.97 17.16
N GLU A 292 -12.94 -5.15 17.87
CA GLU A 292 -13.99 -6.09 17.45
C GLU A 292 -14.71 -5.60 16.18
N THR A 293 -15.05 -4.32 16.11
CA THR A 293 -15.73 -3.72 14.94
C THR A 293 -14.85 -3.80 13.70
N VAL A 294 -13.58 -3.40 13.82
CA VAL A 294 -12.64 -3.45 12.69
C VAL A 294 -12.37 -4.89 12.25
N ALA A 295 -12.21 -5.83 13.20
CA ALA A 295 -11.98 -7.23 12.89
C ALA A 295 -13.15 -7.86 12.11
N ARG A 296 -14.40 -7.60 12.51
CA ARG A 296 -15.58 -8.09 11.76
C ARG A 296 -15.62 -7.56 10.35
N ARG A 297 -15.40 -6.27 10.16
CA ARG A 297 -15.41 -5.64 8.84
C ARG A 297 -14.29 -6.18 7.94
N ILE A 298 -13.09 -6.42 8.48
CA ILE A 298 -12.01 -7.07 7.72
C ILE A 298 -12.41 -8.49 7.34
N ALA A 299 -12.95 -9.28 8.27
CA ALA A 299 -13.38 -10.64 7.99
C ALA A 299 -14.47 -10.69 6.90
N ASP A 300 -15.41 -9.73 6.90
CA ASP A 300 -16.44 -9.63 5.87
C ASP A 300 -15.85 -9.24 4.51
N ALA A 301 -14.90 -8.32 4.45
CA ALA A 301 -14.18 -7.98 3.23
C ALA A 301 -13.38 -9.16 2.68
N VAL A 302 -12.70 -9.92 3.55
CA VAL A 302 -11.97 -11.15 3.18
C VAL A 302 -12.91 -12.16 2.53
N ARG A 303 -14.08 -12.40 3.14
CA ARG A 303 -15.09 -13.34 2.59
C ARG A 303 -15.66 -12.86 1.26
N ALA A 304 -16.05 -11.58 1.20
CA ALA A 304 -16.69 -11.01 0.01
C ALA A 304 -15.77 -10.98 -1.21
N LEU A 305 -14.48 -10.75 -1.01
CA LEU A 305 -13.51 -10.56 -2.08
C LEU A 305 -12.61 -11.79 -2.32
N GLY A 306 -12.55 -12.72 -1.36
CA GLY A 306 -11.69 -13.90 -1.43
C GLY A 306 -10.21 -13.55 -1.47
N ILE A 307 -9.79 -12.54 -0.70
CA ILE A 307 -8.42 -12.02 -0.67
C ILE A 307 -7.52 -12.83 0.26
N GLN A 308 -6.20 -12.74 0.04
CA GLN A 308 -5.16 -13.38 0.85
C GLN A 308 -4.34 -12.40 1.67
N ARG A 309 -4.62 -11.07 1.51
CA ARG A 309 -3.95 -10.03 2.29
C ARG A 309 -4.85 -8.82 2.47
N PHE A 310 -4.83 -8.24 3.68
CA PHE A 310 -5.49 -6.98 3.99
C PHE A 310 -4.49 -6.00 4.59
N ASP A 311 -4.28 -4.86 3.92
CA ASP A 311 -3.41 -3.78 4.36
C ASP A 311 -4.25 -2.61 4.87
N LEU A 312 -4.10 -2.26 6.16
CA LEU A 312 -4.77 -1.11 6.77
C LEU A 312 -3.89 0.13 6.63
N LYS A 313 -4.34 1.12 5.85
CA LYS A 313 -3.72 2.46 5.89
C LYS A 313 -4.12 3.15 7.20
N TYR A 314 -3.26 3.04 8.19
CA TYR A 314 -3.52 3.48 9.56
C TYR A 314 -3.30 4.99 9.79
N SER A 315 -2.52 5.66 8.94
CA SER A 315 -2.30 7.11 8.99
C SER A 315 -3.24 7.82 8.02
N ASN A 316 -4.11 8.69 8.52
CA ASN A 316 -5.09 9.41 7.71
C ASN A 316 -5.14 10.88 8.12
N GLY A 317 -4.33 11.72 7.48
CA GLY A 317 -4.16 13.12 7.83
C GLY A 317 -3.27 13.33 9.06
N ALA A 318 -3.38 14.49 9.68
CA ALA A 318 -2.42 14.97 10.68
C ALA A 318 -2.63 14.39 12.11
N MET A 319 -2.90 13.10 12.22
CA MET A 319 -3.15 12.43 13.51
C MET A 319 -1.90 12.43 14.39
N PRO A 320 -2.03 12.64 15.72
CA PRO A 320 -0.92 12.58 16.65
C PRO A 320 -0.20 11.22 16.66
N HIS A 321 1.14 11.24 16.69
CA HIS A 321 1.96 10.02 16.65
C HIS A 321 1.57 9.00 17.72
N ALA A 322 1.27 9.45 18.97
CA ALA A 322 0.86 8.55 20.04
C ALA A 322 -0.43 7.78 19.73
N GLN A 323 -1.40 8.42 19.05
CA GLN A 323 -2.63 7.75 18.61
C GLN A 323 -2.35 6.74 17.51
N LEU A 324 -1.45 7.04 16.56
CA LEU A 324 -1.02 6.10 15.53
C LEU A 324 -0.33 4.88 16.15
N MET A 325 0.57 5.07 17.12
CA MET A 325 1.22 3.97 17.84
C MET A 325 0.20 3.08 18.58
N ARG A 326 -0.81 3.69 19.25
CA ARG A 326 -1.89 2.92 19.90
C ARG A 326 -2.72 2.12 18.88
N SER A 327 -3.04 2.72 17.74
CA SER A 327 -3.78 2.05 16.66
C SER A 327 -3.01 0.85 16.11
N ILE A 328 -1.70 0.97 15.89
CA ILE A 328 -0.82 -0.13 15.46
C ILE A 328 -0.82 -1.25 16.50
N GLU A 329 -0.67 -0.90 17.79
CA GLU A 329 -0.69 -1.88 18.90
C GLU A 329 -2.01 -2.66 18.94
N LEU A 330 -3.15 -1.96 18.89
CA LEU A 330 -4.47 -2.58 18.88
C LEU A 330 -4.70 -3.45 17.63
N TYR A 331 -4.24 -2.98 16.47
CA TYR A 331 -4.35 -3.74 15.23
C TYR A 331 -3.63 -5.09 15.33
N GLY A 332 -2.34 -5.09 15.68
CA GLY A 332 -1.56 -6.33 15.77
C GLY A 332 -2.01 -7.25 16.89
N THR A 333 -2.25 -6.69 18.12
CA THR A 333 -2.52 -7.52 19.31
C THR A 333 -3.97 -7.95 19.46
N ARG A 334 -4.94 -7.26 18.84
CA ARG A 334 -6.38 -7.51 19.04
C ARG A 334 -7.13 -7.75 17.73
N VAL A 335 -6.95 -6.91 16.73
CA VAL A 335 -7.69 -7.03 15.46
C VAL A 335 -7.26 -8.28 14.71
N VAL A 336 -5.97 -8.42 14.42
CA VAL A 336 -5.43 -9.54 13.61
C VAL A 336 -5.79 -10.91 14.21
N PRO A 337 -5.58 -11.19 15.50
CA PRO A 337 -6.00 -12.45 16.10
C PRO A 337 -7.52 -12.67 15.97
N ARG A 338 -8.31 -11.62 16.18
CA ARG A 338 -9.77 -11.72 16.11
C ARG A 338 -10.29 -12.00 14.70
N VAL A 339 -9.67 -11.42 13.66
CA VAL A 339 -10.00 -11.76 12.27
C VAL A 339 -9.72 -13.22 11.99
N ARG A 340 -8.57 -13.74 12.42
CA ARG A 340 -8.22 -15.17 12.26
C ARG A 340 -9.24 -16.08 12.93
N GLU A 341 -9.70 -15.77 14.15
CA GLU A 341 -10.78 -16.49 14.84
C GLU A 341 -12.09 -16.47 14.03
N LEU A 342 -12.55 -15.28 13.64
CA LEU A 342 -13.79 -15.09 12.89
C LEU A 342 -13.83 -15.86 11.56
N LEU A 343 -12.67 -16.03 10.93
CA LEU A 343 -12.56 -16.77 9.67
C LEU A 343 -12.44 -18.29 9.89
N ALA A 344 -11.87 -18.72 11.01
CA ALA A 344 -11.81 -20.13 11.38
C ALA A 344 -13.17 -20.71 11.79
N ASP A 345 -14.03 -19.90 12.45
CA ASP A 345 -15.36 -20.28 12.92
C ASP A 345 -16.42 -20.34 11.79
N ALA A 346 -16.09 -19.91 10.57
CA ALA A 346 -17.04 -19.99 9.45
C ALA A 346 -17.22 -21.45 9.02
N PRO A 347 -18.46 -21.99 8.94
CA PRO A 347 -18.67 -23.32 8.40
C PRO A 347 -18.13 -23.38 6.97
N VAL A 348 -17.31 -24.39 6.69
CA VAL A 348 -16.91 -24.73 5.33
C VAL A 348 -18.19 -25.03 4.54
N THR A 349 -18.73 -24.04 3.85
CA THR A 349 -19.78 -24.29 2.85
C THR A 349 -19.14 -25.07 1.72
N ALA A 350 -19.53 -26.35 1.66
CA ALA A 350 -19.11 -27.30 0.64
C ALA A 350 -19.61 -26.89 -0.77
#